data_a68c236101db2b45b69a6e3059bb0c6e
#
_entry.id   a68c236101db2b45b69a6e3059bb0c6e
#
_cell.length_a   1.000
_cell.length_b   1.000
_cell.length_c   1.000
_cell.angle_alpha   90.00
_cell.angle_beta   90.00
_cell.angle_gamma   90.00
#
_symmetry.space_group_name_H-M   'P 1'
#
loop_
_entity.id
_entity.type
_entity.pdbx_description
1 polymer ?
#
loop_
_entity_poly.entity_id
_entity_poly.type
_entity_poly.pdbx_seq_one_letter_code
_entity_poly.pdbx_strand_id
1 'polypeptide(L)'
;MLRRRALALGCSAAQLSRAVDAGLLERIDPGVLVRATRRTPRELHVLRAHAVAERHPGVVFVDETAATILGLPLLKPVRDKVHVAFETRRRGINLAARCGGVPEERRTMVGGLLVTSLEQTAVDVACTTLQGFAGALTVFDSALRAGASRRRMEGMLSTPRPGVGVARAALPFASSASANPGESWSRAQMIEAGLPSPRLQHRFFDDQGRFVARSDFDWDGLLAGEFDGYGKYVDYLDGAETALDAVRREKRRQARLEDLGVSVVRWDWSDLEAKRMAARVAARLRALHIG
;
A
#
# COMPACT_ATOMS: atom_id res chain seq x y z
N MET A 1 -19.13 -0.44 -17.22
CA MET A 1 -20.54 -0.74 -17.53
C MET A 1 -20.68 -2.22 -17.84
N LEU A 2 -21.68 -2.90 -17.31
CA LEU A 2 -21.98 -4.27 -17.70
C LEU A 2 -22.51 -4.32 -19.13
N ARG A 3 -22.06 -5.33 -19.91
CA ARG A 3 -22.53 -5.54 -21.30
C ARG A 3 -24.06 -5.63 -21.36
N ARG A 4 -24.70 -6.34 -20.42
CA ARG A 4 -26.18 -6.46 -20.34
C ARG A 4 -26.87 -5.10 -20.23
N ARG A 5 -26.29 -4.15 -19.46
CA ARG A 5 -26.84 -2.81 -19.29
C ARG A 5 -26.67 -1.97 -20.57
N ALA A 6 -25.55 -2.11 -21.27
CA ALA A 6 -25.36 -1.45 -22.56
C ALA A 6 -26.41 -1.92 -23.59
N LEU A 7 -26.68 -3.24 -23.63
CA LEU A 7 -27.72 -3.83 -24.50
C LEU A 7 -29.12 -3.32 -24.12
N ALA A 8 -29.44 -3.23 -22.82
CA ALA A 8 -30.70 -2.69 -22.34
C ALA A 8 -30.89 -1.19 -22.66
N LEU A 9 -29.79 -0.45 -22.82
CA LEU A 9 -29.78 0.97 -23.23
C LEU A 9 -29.80 1.15 -24.77
N GLY A 10 -30.02 0.05 -25.55
CA GLY A 10 -30.18 0.11 -26.99
C GLY A 10 -28.91 -0.12 -27.82
N CYS A 11 -27.75 -0.37 -27.20
CA CYS A 11 -26.56 -0.75 -27.97
C CYS A 11 -26.73 -2.16 -28.52
N SER A 12 -26.41 -2.41 -29.78
CA SER A 12 -26.39 -3.78 -30.32
C SER A 12 -25.10 -4.52 -29.93
N ALA A 13 -25.17 -5.85 -29.91
CA ALA A 13 -23.98 -6.68 -29.66
C ALA A 13 -22.88 -6.44 -30.69
N ALA A 14 -23.25 -6.21 -31.95
CA ALA A 14 -22.34 -5.89 -33.03
C ALA A 14 -21.65 -4.50 -32.86
N GLN A 15 -22.37 -3.50 -32.36
CA GLN A 15 -21.77 -2.20 -32.02
C GLN A 15 -20.72 -2.33 -30.91
N LEU A 16 -21.03 -3.08 -29.85
CA LEU A 16 -20.09 -3.31 -28.74
C LEU A 16 -18.86 -4.08 -29.20
N SER A 17 -19.02 -5.11 -30.06
CA SER A 17 -17.88 -5.85 -30.63
C SER A 17 -17.00 -4.93 -31.46
N ARG A 18 -17.57 -4.19 -32.41
CA ARG A 18 -16.83 -3.23 -33.24
C ARG A 18 -16.09 -2.18 -32.40
N ALA A 19 -16.68 -1.70 -31.32
CA ALA A 19 -16.02 -0.75 -30.42
C ALA A 19 -14.83 -1.36 -29.65
N VAL A 20 -14.89 -2.67 -29.33
CA VAL A 20 -13.76 -3.40 -28.75
C VAL A 20 -12.67 -3.61 -29.82
N ASP A 21 -13.06 -4.06 -31.03
CA ASP A 21 -12.13 -4.31 -32.15
C ASP A 21 -11.43 -3.02 -32.60
N ALA A 22 -12.12 -1.88 -32.52
CA ALA A 22 -11.57 -0.56 -32.78
C ALA A 22 -10.74 0.03 -31.63
N GLY A 23 -10.58 -0.69 -30.51
CA GLY A 23 -9.79 -0.21 -29.36
C GLY A 23 -10.44 0.94 -28.58
N LEU A 24 -11.74 1.22 -28.78
CA LEU A 24 -12.49 2.24 -28.04
C LEU A 24 -12.95 1.72 -26.68
N LEU A 25 -13.23 0.44 -26.61
CA LEU A 25 -13.60 -0.28 -25.41
C LEU A 25 -12.63 -1.44 -25.18
N GLU A 26 -12.41 -1.77 -23.92
CA GLU A 26 -11.68 -2.96 -23.47
C GLU A 26 -12.53 -3.83 -22.55
N ARG A 27 -12.31 -5.15 -22.60
CA ARG A 27 -12.97 -6.10 -21.72
C ARG A 27 -12.06 -6.38 -20.53
N ILE A 28 -12.46 -5.93 -19.34
CA ILE A 28 -11.68 -6.11 -18.11
C ILE A 28 -12.09 -7.33 -17.28
N ASP A 29 -13.28 -7.91 -17.58
CA ASP A 29 -13.83 -9.10 -16.94
C ASP A 29 -14.94 -9.67 -17.83
N PRO A 30 -15.36 -10.95 -17.71
CA PRO A 30 -16.50 -11.48 -18.45
C PRO A 30 -17.73 -10.57 -18.34
N GLY A 31 -18.18 -10.07 -19.50
CA GLY A 31 -19.33 -9.16 -19.59
C GLY A 31 -19.13 -7.74 -19.00
N VAL A 32 -17.91 -7.32 -18.73
CA VAL A 32 -17.57 -5.97 -18.27
C VAL A 32 -16.77 -5.24 -19.34
N LEU A 33 -17.33 -4.15 -19.84
CA LEU A 33 -16.70 -3.29 -20.82
C LEU A 33 -16.43 -1.90 -20.20
N VAL A 34 -15.26 -1.37 -20.45
CA VAL A 34 -14.85 -0.02 -20.05
C VAL A 34 -14.21 0.70 -21.23
N ARG A 35 -14.17 2.01 -21.18
CA ARG A 35 -13.44 2.80 -22.18
C ARG A 35 -11.97 2.38 -22.16
N ALA A 36 -11.38 2.17 -23.32
CA ALA A 36 -9.96 1.83 -23.41
C ALA A 36 -9.12 3.06 -23.07
N THR A 37 -8.46 3.02 -21.91
CA THR A 37 -7.53 4.06 -21.44
C THR A 37 -6.41 3.41 -20.63
N ARG A 38 -5.25 4.06 -20.57
CA ARG A 38 -4.18 3.58 -19.69
C ARG A 38 -4.63 3.70 -18.23
N ARG A 39 -4.49 2.61 -17.46
CA ARG A 39 -4.88 2.54 -16.05
C ARG A 39 -3.81 1.85 -15.23
N THR A 40 -3.73 2.24 -13.98
CA THR A 40 -2.96 1.52 -12.98
C THR A 40 -3.66 0.21 -12.60
N PRO A 41 -2.93 -0.80 -12.10
CA PRO A 41 -3.53 -2.04 -11.57
C PRO A 41 -4.57 -1.78 -10.48
N ARG A 42 -4.39 -0.73 -9.68
CA ARG A 42 -5.33 -0.31 -8.65
C ARG A 42 -6.65 0.18 -9.24
N GLU A 43 -6.61 1.08 -10.22
CA GLU A 43 -7.81 1.60 -10.88
C GLU A 43 -8.59 0.48 -11.57
N LEU A 44 -7.89 -0.45 -12.21
CA LEU A 44 -8.51 -1.61 -12.84
C LEU A 44 -9.23 -2.49 -11.80
N HIS A 45 -8.61 -2.72 -10.63
CA HIS A 45 -9.22 -3.50 -9.55
C HIS A 45 -10.48 -2.83 -8.99
N VAL A 46 -10.47 -1.50 -8.80
CA VAL A 46 -11.65 -0.74 -8.36
C VAL A 46 -12.77 -0.81 -9.39
N LEU A 47 -12.47 -0.76 -10.69
CA LEU A 47 -13.48 -0.94 -11.75
C LEU A 47 -14.11 -2.34 -11.72
N ARG A 48 -13.32 -3.38 -11.44
CA ARG A 48 -13.84 -4.74 -11.24
C ARG A 48 -14.76 -4.81 -10.02
N ALA A 49 -14.39 -4.14 -8.91
CA ALA A 49 -15.26 -4.05 -7.73
C ALA A 49 -16.60 -3.39 -8.05
N HIS A 50 -16.63 -2.28 -8.78
CA HIS A 50 -17.88 -1.67 -9.23
C HIS A 50 -18.73 -2.62 -10.08
N ALA A 51 -18.11 -3.38 -10.98
CA ALA A 51 -18.83 -4.36 -11.79
C ALA A 51 -19.43 -5.51 -10.94
N VAL A 52 -18.73 -5.90 -9.87
CA VAL A 52 -19.23 -6.89 -8.90
C VAL A 52 -20.40 -6.31 -8.10
N ALA A 53 -20.31 -5.07 -7.61
CA ALA A 53 -21.39 -4.40 -6.89
C ALA A 53 -22.66 -4.29 -7.75
N GLU A 54 -22.52 -3.95 -9.04
CA GLU A 54 -23.65 -3.89 -9.98
C GLU A 54 -24.31 -5.27 -10.21
N ARG A 55 -23.56 -6.38 -10.10
CA ARG A 55 -24.08 -7.75 -10.22
C ARG A 55 -24.68 -8.29 -8.93
N HIS A 56 -24.17 -7.81 -7.79
CA HIS A 56 -24.49 -8.31 -6.45
C HIS A 56 -24.80 -7.13 -5.52
N PRO A 57 -26.02 -6.55 -5.60
CA PRO A 57 -26.41 -5.48 -4.69
C PRO A 57 -26.24 -5.89 -3.22
N GLY A 58 -25.71 -4.99 -2.40
CA GLY A 58 -25.47 -5.23 -0.98
C GLY A 58 -24.22 -6.05 -0.65
N VAL A 59 -23.39 -6.42 -1.66
CA VAL A 59 -22.11 -7.07 -1.41
C VAL A 59 -21.18 -6.18 -0.58
N VAL A 60 -20.49 -6.78 0.39
CA VAL A 60 -19.47 -6.09 1.17
C VAL A 60 -18.09 -6.48 0.63
N PHE A 61 -17.29 -5.50 0.23
CA PHE A 61 -15.90 -5.74 -0.14
C PHE A 61 -15.04 -5.86 1.11
N VAL A 62 -14.08 -6.79 1.09
CA VAL A 62 -13.26 -7.17 2.23
C VAL A 62 -11.79 -7.30 1.83
N ASP A 63 -10.91 -7.54 2.79
CA ASP A 63 -9.50 -7.88 2.60
C ASP A 63 -8.78 -6.87 1.66
N GLU A 64 -7.93 -7.35 0.74
CA GLU A 64 -7.15 -6.50 -0.18
C GLU A 64 -8.01 -5.65 -1.12
N THR A 65 -9.23 -6.10 -1.44
CA THR A 65 -10.15 -5.28 -2.24
C THR A 65 -10.67 -4.09 -1.44
N ALA A 66 -11.08 -4.29 -0.18
CA ALA A 66 -11.46 -3.18 0.70
C ALA A 66 -10.29 -2.22 0.91
N ALA A 67 -9.09 -2.73 1.18
CA ALA A 67 -7.88 -1.93 1.31
C ALA A 67 -7.60 -1.09 0.04
N THR A 68 -7.78 -1.68 -1.14
CA THR A 68 -7.60 -0.98 -2.43
C THR A 68 -8.62 0.15 -2.61
N ILE A 69 -9.90 -0.09 -2.27
CA ILE A 69 -10.98 0.91 -2.33
C ILE A 69 -10.75 2.03 -1.31
N LEU A 70 -10.37 1.69 -0.08
CA LEU A 70 -10.03 2.64 0.99
C LEU A 70 -8.74 3.45 0.70
N GLY A 71 -7.99 3.08 -0.32
CA GLY A 71 -6.74 3.77 -0.65
C GLY A 71 -5.55 3.39 0.21
N LEU A 72 -5.60 2.25 0.90
CA LEU A 72 -4.48 1.77 1.70
C LEU A 72 -3.40 1.16 0.80
N PRO A 73 -2.17 1.69 0.80
CA PRO A 73 -1.03 1.04 0.17
C PRO A 73 -0.71 -0.30 0.85
N LEU A 74 -0.54 -1.36 0.07
CA LEU A 74 -0.18 -2.70 0.52
C LEU A 74 1.18 -3.13 -0.05
N LEU A 75 1.86 -4.01 0.65
CA LEU A 75 3.08 -4.64 0.16
C LEU A 75 2.74 -5.80 -0.78
N LYS A 76 3.13 -5.70 -2.07
CA LYS A 76 2.94 -6.73 -3.10
C LYS A 76 1.54 -7.35 -3.11
N PRO A 77 0.47 -6.53 -3.20
CA PRO A 77 -0.90 -7.04 -3.15
C PRO A 77 -1.23 -7.95 -4.34
N VAL A 78 -2.02 -8.99 -4.09
CA VAL A 78 -2.54 -9.89 -5.13
C VAL A 78 -3.91 -9.39 -5.59
N ARG A 79 -4.04 -8.98 -6.86
CA ARG A 79 -5.26 -8.37 -7.43
C ARG A 79 -5.90 -9.22 -8.53
N ASP A 80 -5.71 -10.54 -8.47
CA ASP A 80 -6.31 -11.51 -9.42
C ASP A 80 -7.82 -11.68 -9.19
N LYS A 81 -8.27 -11.58 -7.94
CA LYS A 81 -9.68 -11.75 -7.52
C LYS A 81 -10.20 -10.56 -6.75
N VAL A 82 -11.51 -10.34 -6.83
CA VAL A 82 -12.24 -9.37 -6.01
C VAL A 82 -12.69 -10.05 -4.72
N HIS A 83 -12.21 -9.59 -3.58
CA HIS A 83 -12.51 -10.14 -2.26
C HIS A 83 -13.84 -9.57 -1.74
N VAL A 84 -14.78 -10.46 -1.43
CA VAL A 84 -16.15 -10.12 -1.04
C VAL A 84 -16.64 -10.97 0.11
N ALA A 85 -17.55 -10.43 0.91
CA ALA A 85 -18.34 -11.17 1.89
C ALA A 85 -19.80 -11.21 1.47
N PHE A 86 -20.41 -12.38 1.62
CA PHE A 86 -21.84 -12.60 1.44
C PHE A 86 -22.44 -13.22 2.72
N GLU A 87 -23.68 -12.93 3.00
CA GLU A 87 -24.41 -13.58 4.11
C GLU A 87 -24.55 -15.08 3.86
N THR A 88 -24.80 -15.48 2.61
CA THR A 88 -24.90 -16.86 2.21
C THR A 88 -23.79 -17.24 1.23
N ARG A 89 -23.41 -18.52 1.21
CA ARG A 89 -22.33 -19.02 0.34
C ARG A 89 -22.65 -18.75 -1.14
N ARG A 90 -21.80 -17.98 -1.79
CA ARG A 90 -21.85 -17.72 -3.24
C ARG A 90 -20.50 -18.03 -3.88
N ARG A 91 -20.55 -18.42 -5.16
CA ARG A 91 -19.36 -18.65 -5.98
C ARG A 91 -19.44 -17.75 -7.20
N GLY A 92 -18.32 -17.33 -7.72
CA GLY A 92 -18.25 -16.54 -8.95
C GLY A 92 -16.84 -16.62 -9.54
N ILE A 93 -16.75 -16.42 -10.85
CA ILE A 93 -15.46 -16.30 -11.54
C ILE A 93 -14.80 -15.01 -11.04
N ASN A 94 -13.50 -15.07 -10.75
CA ASN A 94 -12.69 -13.94 -10.25
C ASN A 94 -13.15 -13.36 -8.90
N LEU A 95 -13.91 -14.14 -8.09
CA LEU A 95 -14.28 -13.76 -6.74
C LEU A 95 -13.54 -14.61 -5.70
N ALA A 96 -12.98 -13.97 -4.68
CA ALA A 96 -12.60 -14.59 -3.42
C ALA A 96 -13.74 -14.30 -2.42
N ALA A 97 -14.72 -15.20 -2.37
CA ALA A 97 -15.92 -15.03 -1.56
C ALA A 97 -15.77 -15.72 -0.22
N ARG A 98 -15.96 -14.99 0.89
CA ARG A 98 -16.16 -15.58 2.21
C ARG A 98 -17.65 -15.60 2.58
N CYS A 99 -18.05 -16.64 3.30
CA CYS A 99 -19.38 -16.75 3.90
C CYS A 99 -19.32 -16.17 5.33
N GLY A 100 -20.38 -15.54 5.73
CA GLY A 100 -20.48 -14.81 7.00
C GLY A 100 -20.58 -13.32 6.76
N GLY A 101 -21.65 -12.71 7.22
CA GLY A 101 -21.88 -11.27 7.08
C GLY A 101 -20.79 -10.47 7.80
N VAL A 102 -20.58 -9.25 7.37
CA VAL A 102 -19.80 -8.26 8.12
C VAL A 102 -20.79 -7.46 8.97
N PRO A 103 -20.60 -7.31 10.29
CA PRO A 103 -21.48 -6.49 11.14
C PRO A 103 -21.59 -5.05 10.61
N GLU A 104 -22.73 -4.42 10.77
CA GLU A 104 -23.01 -3.10 10.20
C GLU A 104 -22.03 -2.04 10.71
N GLU A 105 -21.73 -2.09 12.01
CA GLU A 105 -20.78 -1.19 12.68
C GLU A 105 -19.33 -1.35 12.17
N ARG A 106 -19.06 -2.41 11.39
CA ARG A 106 -17.76 -2.69 10.76
C ARG A 106 -17.76 -2.47 9.25
N ARG A 107 -18.77 -1.76 8.73
CA ARG A 107 -18.90 -1.42 7.31
C ARG A 107 -18.82 0.09 7.13
N THR A 108 -18.45 0.53 5.94
CA THR A 108 -18.50 1.92 5.52
C THR A 108 -18.74 2.01 4.02
N MET A 109 -19.19 3.18 3.55
CA MET A 109 -19.38 3.43 2.12
C MET A 109 -18.23 4.28 1.58
N VAL A 110 -17.63 3.85 0.50
CA VAL A 110 -16.57 4.59 -0.21
C VAL A 110 -16.85 4.55 -1.71
N GLY A 111 -17.04 5.70 -2.33
CA GLY A 111 -17.30 5.80 -3.77
C GLY A 111 -18.50 4.97 -4.25
N GLY A 112 -19.54 4.81 -3.42
CA GLY A 112 -20.72 4.00 -3.72
C GLY A 112 -20.53 2.48 -3.55
N LEU A 113 -19.40 2.06 -2.98
CA LEU A 113 -19.09 0.65 -2.67
C LEU A 113 -19.15 0.43 -1.14
N LEU A 114 -19.82 -0.64 -0.71
CA LEU A 114 -19.89 -1.03 0.68
C LEU A 114 -18.66 -1.87 1.03
N VAL A 115 -17.82 -1.39 1.95
CA VAL A 115 -16.53 -2.02 2.31
C VAL A 115 -16.45 -2.24 3.82
N THR A 116 -15.54 -3.10 4.27
CA THR A 116 -15.19 -3.16 5.70
C THR A 116 -14.58 -1.84 6.15
N SER A 117 -14.84 -1.46 7.42
CA SER A 117 -14.23 -0.27 8.04
C SER A 117 -12.70 -0.31 7.97
N LEU A 118 -12.07 0.83 8.18
CA LEU A 118 -10.61 0.97 8.08
C LEU A 118 -9.87 -0.01 8.99
N GLU A 119 -10.29 -0.10 10.26
CA GLU A 119 -9.70 -1.02 11.24
C GLU A 119 -9.96 -2.49 10.90
N GLN A 120 -11.21 -2.82 10.50
CA GLN A 120 -11.55 -4.19 10.12
C GLN A 120 -10.73 -4.63 8.91
N THR A 121 -10.62 -3.77 7.89
CA THR A 121 -9.82 -4.03 6.69
C THR A 121 -8.35 -4.26 7.03
N ALA A 122 -7.76 -3.39 7.87
CA ALA A 122 -6.36 -3.51 8.26
C ALA A 122 -6.08 -4.82 9.01
N VAL A 123 -6.97 -5.19 9.92
CA VAL A 123 -6.85 -6.43 10.70
C VAL A 123 -7.07 -7.68 9.80
N ASP A 124 -8.04 -7.63 8.89
CA ASP A 124 -8.28 -8.75 7.97
C ASP A 124 -7.07 -8.97 7.04
N VAL A 125 -6.56 -7.92 6.41
CA VAL A 125 -5.37 -8.00 5.55
C VAL A 125 -4.14 -8.45 6.34
N ALA A 126 -3.91 -7.92 7.55
CA ALA A 126 -2.77 -8.33 8.39
C ALA A 126 -2.79 -9.82 8.74
N CYS A 127 -3.99 -10.40 8.88
CA CYS A 127 -4.15 -11.84 9.14
C CYS A 127 -4.01 -12.72 7.89
N THR A 128 -4.24 -12.18 6.68
CA THR A 128 -4.34 -12.96 5.44
C THR A 128 -3.21 -12.70 4.45
N THR A 129 -2.41 -11.66 4.66
CA THR A 129 -1.33 -11.29 3.74
C THR A 129 -0.30 -12.40 3.55
N LEU A 130 0.12 -12.63 2.30
CA LEU A 130 1.17 -13.58 1.95
C LEU A 130 2.57 -13.05 2.26
N GLN A 131 2.70 -11.78 2.65
CA GLN A 131 3.97 -11.14 2.97
C GLN A 131 4.34 -11.23 4.46
N GLY A 132 3.62 -12.05 5.23
CA GLY A 132 3.91 -12.30 6.64
C GLY A 132 3.98 -11.02 7.48
N PHE A 133 4.98 -10.94 8.37
CA PHE A 133 5.17 -9.79 9.27
C PHE A 133 5.27 -8.47 8.51
N ALA A 134 6.04 -8.42 7.42
CA ALA A 134 6.21 -7.20 6.63
C ALA A 134 4.90 -6.70 6.00
N GLY A 135 4.06 -7.61 5.50
CA GLY A 135 2.75 -7.26 4.95
C GLY A 135 1.78 -6.76 6.02
N ALA A 136 1.77 -7.43 7.19
CA ALA A 136 0.96 -7.01 8.33
C ALA A 136 1.41 -5.64 8.87
N LEU A 137 2.71 -5.40 9.01
CA LEU A 137 3.24 -4.10 9.41
C LEU A 137 2.84 -3.01 8.40
N THR A 138 2.98 -3.29 7.11
CA THR A 138 2.65 -2.33 6.04
C THR A 138 1.19 -1.89 6.07
N VAL A 139 0.24 -2.82 6.21
CA VAL A 139 -1.18 -2.44 6.25
C VAL A 139 -1.53 -1.70 7.53
N PHE A 140 -0.94 -2.05 8.68
CA PHE A 140 -1.14 -1.30 9.91
C PHE A 140 -0.56 0.11 9.86
N ASP A 141 0.65 0.29 9.33
CA ASP A 141 1.24 1.62 9.08
C ASP A 141 0.32 2.47 8.20
N SER A 142 -0.16 1.90 7.09
CA SER A 142 -1.07 2.54 6.15
C SER A 142 -2.39 2.93 6.81
N ALA A 143 -2.98 2.04 7.62
CA ALA A 143 -4.23 2.27 8.32
C ALA A 143 -4.08 3.36 9.40
N LEU A 144 -3.01 3.31 10.22
CA LEU A 144 -2.72 4.35 11.21
C LEU A 144 -2.53 5.72 10.56
N ARG A 145 -1.84 5.78 9.42
CA ARG A 145 -1.67 7.02 8.64
C ARG A 145 -3.00 7.53 8.09
N ALA A 146 -3.93 6.64 7.75
CA ALA A 146 -5.29 6.97 7.33
C ALA A 146 -6.24 7.30 8.51
N GLY A 147 -5.76 7.29 9.76
CA GLY A 147 -6.53 7.64 10.96
C GLY A 147 -7.20 6.48 11.68
N ALA A 148 -6.83 5.23 11.38
CA ALA A 148 -7.34 4.07 12.12
C ALA A 148 -6.94 4.11 13.60
N SER A 149 -7.83 3.60 14.45
CA SER A 149 -7.58 3.48 15.89
C SER A 149 -6.78 2.21 16.20
N ARG A 150 -5.55 2.35 16.71
CA ARG A 150 -4.75 1.22 17.22
C ARG A 150 -5.51 0.39 18.24
N ARG A 151 -6.15 1.05 19.23
CA ARG A 151 -6.92 0.39 20.29
C ARG A 151 -8.07 -0.47 19.74
N ARG A 152 -8.76 0.02 18.68
CA ARG A 152 -9.81 -0.79 18.05
C ARG A 152 -9.22 -2.02 17.34
N MET A 153 -8.10 -1.86 16.65
CA MET A 153 -7.40 -2.99 16.01
C MET A 153 -6.91 -4.01 17.04
N GLU A 154 -6.34 -3.58 18.17
CA GLU A 154 -5.96 -4.45 19.29
C GLU A 154 -7.16 -5.25 19.83
N GLY A 155 -8.30 -4.58 20.04
CA GLY A 155 -9.54 -5.24 20.46
C GLY A 155 -10.03 -6.29 19.45
N MET A 156 -9.93 -6.02 18.15
CA MET A 156 -10.30 -6.98 17.11
C MET A 156 -9.34 -8.18 17.03
N LEU A 157 -8.07 -7.97 17.34
CA LEU A 157 -7.05 -9.03 17.38
C LEU A 157 -7.14 -9.92 18.63
N SER A 158 -7.95 -9.59 19.63
CA SER A 158 -8.18 -10.47 20.79
C SER A 158 -8.84 -11.80 20.39
N THR A 159 -9.67 -11.80 19.34
CA THR A 159 -10.38 -12.98 18.86
C THR A 159 -9.43 -13.91 18.09
N PRO A 160 -9.33 -15.20 18.47
CA PRO A 160 -8.53 -16.17 17.75
C PRO A 160 -9.04 -16.38 16.31
N ARG A 161 -8.11 -16.38 15.33
CA ARG A 161 -8.39 -16.68 13.92
C ARG A 161 -7.08 -17.00 13.18
N PRO A 162 -7.13 -17.63 12.00
CA PRO A 162 -5.94 -17.87 11.19
C PRO A 162 -5.16 -16.57 10.96
N GLY A 163 -3.82 -16.63 11.06
CA GLY A 163 -2.92 -15.50 10.84
C GLY A 163 -2.87 -14.43 11.96
N VAL A 164 -3.70 -14.53 13.00
CA VAL A 164 -3.75 -13.53 14.08
C VAL A 164 -2.43 -13.39 14.83
N GLY A 165 -1.62 -14.44 14.92
CA GLY A 165 -0.30 -14.39 15.57
C GLY A 165 0.64 -13.40 14.87
N VAL A 166 0.69 -13.42 13.55
CA VAL A 166 1.48 -12.48 12.75
C VAL A 166 0.98 -11.04 12.92
N ALA A 167 -0.35 -10.85 12.86
CA ALA A 167 -0.95 -9.54 13.05
C ALA A 167 -0.69 -8.97 14.45
N ARG A 168 -0.82 -9.79 15.51
CA ARG A 168 -0.47 -9.41 16.90
C ARG A 168 1.00 -9.04 17.06
N ALA A 169 1.91 -9.76 16.39
CA ALA A 169 3.33 -9.45 16.42
C ALA A 169 3.66 -8.13 15.72
N ALA A 170 2.94 -7.78 14.64
CA ALA A 170 3.23 -6.59 13.85
C ALA A 170 2.63 -5.29 14.42
N LEU A 171 1.43 -5.33 15.01
CA LEU A 171 0.71 -4.13 15.42
C LEU A 171 1.47 -3.25 16.44
N PRO A 172 2.21 -3.78 17.45
CA PRO A 172 3.00 -2.97 18.38
C PRO A 172 4.05 -2.09 17.67
N PHE A 173 4.60 -2.56 16.57
CA PHE A 173 5.62 -1.84 15.78
C PHE A 173 5.01 -0.87 14.76
N ALA A 174 3.72 -0.89 14.52
CA ALA A 174 3.10 -0.07 13.49
C ALA A 174 3.24 1.43 13.79
N SER A 175 3.40 2.25 12.76
CA SER A 175 3.57 3.71 12.87
C SER A 175 2.92 4.44 11.70
N SER A 176 2.22 5.52 11.98
CA SER A 176 1.68 6.41 10.96
C SER A 176 2.75 7.19 10.18
N ALA A 177 3.99 7.19 10.68
CA ALA A 177 5.10 7.93 10.06
C ALA A 177 5.70 7.25 8.83
N SER A 178 5.53 5.91 8.64
CA SER A 178 5.96 5.26 7.39
C SER A 178 5.11 5.76 6.22
N ALA A 179 5.74 6.38 5.22
CA ALA A 179 5.02 7.04 4.13
C ALA A 179 4.54 6.09 3.03
N ASN A 180 5.23 4.96 2.84
CA ASN A 180 4.94 4.01 1.76
C ASN A 180 5.29 2.56 2.13
N PRO A 181 4.85 1.56 1.33
CA PRO A 181 5.13 0.14 1.60
C PRO A 181 6.61 -0.24 1.64
N GLY A 182 7.47 0.45 0.90
CA GLY A 182 8.90 0.19 0.90
C GLY A 182 9.55 0.59 2.23
N GLU A 183 9.14 1.72 2.79
CA GLU A 183 9.57 2.12 4.14
C GLU A 183 9.08 1.14 5.21
N SER A 184 7.81 0.71 5.14
CA SER A 184 7.27 -0.29 6.07
C SER A 184 8.01 -1.64 5.96
N TRP A 185 8.34 -2.07 4.75
CA TRP A 185 9.12 -3.30 4.53
C TRP A 185 10.56 -3.16 5.01
N SER A 186 11.18 -1.99 4.82
CA SER A 186 12.51 -1.69 5.37
C SER A 186 12.50 -1.82 6.90
N ARG A 187 11.50 -1.23 7.56
CA ARG A 187 11.32 -1.36 9.01
C ARG A 187 11.13 -2.80 9.44
N ALA A 188 10.31 -3.56 8.72
CA ALA A 188 10.12 -4.97 9.03
C ALA A 188 11.44 -5.74 9.01
N GLN A 189 12.27 -5.55 7.99
CA GLN A 189 13.60 -6.18 7.93
C GLN A 189 14.55 -5.71 9.02
N MET A 190 14.52 -4.43 9.41
CA MET A 190 15.30 -3.91 10.54
C MET A 190 14.89 -4.56 11.86
N ILE A 191 13.59 -4.67 12.11
CA ILE A 191 13.02 -5.30 13.31
C ILE A 191 13.38 -6.78 13.36
N GLU A 192 13.20 -7.50 12.25
CA GLU A 192 13.56 -8.93 12.14
C GLU A 192 15.07 -9.19 12.32
N ALA A 193 15.91 -8.22 11.94
CA ALA A 193 17.35 -8.27 12.13
C ALA A 193 17.82 -7.78 13.51
N GLY A 194 16.90 -7.34 14.38
CA GLY A 194 17.23 -6.82 15.71
C GLY A 194 18.03 -5.53 15.70
N LEU A 195 17.92 -4.72 14.66
CA LEU A 195 18.63 -3.44 14.58
C LEU A 195 18.01 -2.41 15.53
N PRO A 196 18.80 -1.42 16.02
CA PRO A 196 18.28 -0.30 16.77
C PRO A 196 17.15 0.40 16.04
N SER A 197 16.06 0.76 16.74
CA SER A 197 14.90 1.41 16.14
C SER A 197 15.24 2.83 15.67
N PRO A 198 15.08 3.15 14.39
CA PRO A 198 15.31 4.50 13.90
C PRO A 198 14.19 5.46 14.29
N ARG A 199 14.49 6.74 14.37
CA ARG A 199 13.49 7.79 14.26
C ARG A 199 13.00 7.85 12.81
N LEU A 200 11.68 8.00 12.63
CA LEU A 200 11.07 8.02 11.29
C LEU A 200 10.83 9.45 10.84
N GLN A 201 11.01 9.71 9.53
CA GLN A 201 10.74 10.99 8.89
C GLN A 201 11.43 12.16 9.62
N HIS A 202 12.68 11.93 10.05
CA HIS A 202 13.45 12.92 10.83
C HIS A 202 13.86 14.11 9.97
N ARG A 203 13.74 15.31 10.56
CA ARG A 203 14.10 16.58 9.92
C ARG A 203 15.42 17.07 10.50
N PHE A 204 16.39 17.32 9.63
CA PHE A 204 17.69 17.90 9.97
C PHE A 204 17.65 19.41 9.80
N PHE A 205 18.31 20.10 10.70
CA PHE A 205 18.45 21.56 10.69
C PHE A 205 19.92 21.92 10.88
N ASP A 206 20.37 23.05 10.29
CA ASP A 206 21.70 23.56 10.53
C ASP A 206 21.80 24.30 11.90
N ASP A 207 23.00 24.79 12.23
CA ASP A 207 23.28 25.52 13.44
C ASP A 207 22.50 26.86 13.59
N GLN A 208 21.94 27.35 12.48
CA GLN A 208 21.07 28.52 12.43
C GLN A 208 19.59 28.16 12.49
N GLY A 209 19.23 26.89 12.69
CA GLY A 209 17.86 26.40 12.74
C GLY A 209 17.17 26.33 11.37
N ARG A 210 17.89 26.45 10.25
CA ARG A 210 17.31 26.33 8.90
C ARG A 210 17.17 24.88 8.51
N PHE A 211 16.05 24.56 7.89
CA PHE A 211 15.79 23.20 7.39
C PHE A 211 16.81 22.79 6.32
N VAL A 212 17.43 21.63 6.52
CA VAL A 212 18.42 21.05 5.60
C VAL A 212 17.82 19.92 4.77
N ALA A 213 17.29 18.90 5.44
CA ALA A 213 16.74 17.70 4.80
C ALA A 213 15.76 16.98 5.71
N ARG A 214 15.02 16.02 5.12
CA ARG A 214 14.25 15.02 5.86
C ARG A 214 14.68 13.65 5.36
N SER A 215 15.03 12.73 6.27
CA SER A 215 15.29 11.32 5.98
C SER A 215 14.12 10.43 6.37
N ASP A 216 13.98 9.27 5.70
CA ASP A 216 12.96 8.29 6.04
C ASP A 216 13.27 7.63 7.40
N PHE A 217 14.57 7.41 7.67
CA PHE A 217 15.11 6.78 8.88
C PHE A 217 16.29 7.58 9.40
N ASP A 218 16.40 7.66 10.71
CA ASP A 218 17.53 8.33 11.35
C ASP A 218 17.94 7.63 12.63
N TRP A 219 19.24 7.47 12.84
CA TRP A 219 19.86 6.95 14.05
C TRP A 219 20.75 8.02 14.64
N ASP A 220 20.29 8.59 15.74
CA ASP A 220 20.99 9.57 16.61
C ASP A 220 21.53 10.83 15.90
N GLY A 221 20.99 11.16 14.72
CA GLY A 221 21.50 12.27 13.91
C GLY A 221 22.86 12.01 13.24
N LEU A 222 23.35 10.76 13.30
CA LEU A 222 24.64 10.34 12.75
C LEU A 222 24.50 9.52 11.47
N LEU A 223 23.41 8.75 11.35
CA LEU A 223 23.12 7.94 10.17
C LEU A 223 21.70 8.20 9.65
N ALA A 224 21.59 8.70 8.45
CA ALA A 224 20.35 8.84 7.70
C ALA A 224 20.16 7.65 6.75
N GLY A 225 19.00 6.99 6.83
CA GLY A 225 18.59 5.94 5.91
C GLY A 225 17.50 6.40 4.97
N GLU A 226 17.57 6.05 3.69
CA GLU A 226 16.60 6.47 2.68
C GLU A 226 16.20 5.30 1.79
N PHE A 227 14.90 5.12 1.64
CA PHE A 227 14.32 4.17 0.70
C PHE A 227 14.02 4.85 -0.64
N ASP A 228 14.70 4.43 -1.69
CA ASP A 228 14.50 4.90 -3.06
C ASP A 228 13.50 3.99 -3.79
N GLY A 229 12.21 4.40 -3.78
CA GLY A 229 11.19 3.76 -4.61
C GLY A 229 11.35 4.14 -6.08
N TYR A 230 11.16 3.19 -7.01
CA TYR A 230 11.24 3.44 -8.47
C TYR A 230 10.30 4.55 -8.99
N GLY A 231 9.30 4.98 -8.19
CA GLY A 231 8.34 6.02 -8.58
C GLY A 231 8.90 7.45 -8.54
N LYS A 232 9.96 7.70 -7.77
CA LYS A 232 10.51 9.07 -7.65
C LYS A 232 11.06 9.63 -8.98
N TYR A 233 11.48 8.78 -9.92
CA TYR A 233 12.00 9.21 -11.22
C TYR A 233 10.94 9.38 -12.30
N VAL A 234 9.74 8.81 -12.13
CA VAL A 234 8.67 8.86 -13.14
C VAL A 234 7.66 9.96 -12.83
N ASP A 235 7.39 10.23 -11.54
CA ASP A 235 6.39 11.22 -11.09
C ASP A 235 6.96 12.66 -10.97
N TYR A 236 8.29 12.84 -11.00
CA TYR A 236 8.93 14.16 -10.96
C TYR A 236 9.11 14.83 -12.31
N LEU A 237 8.59 14.26 -13.40
CA LEU A 237 8.48 14.94 -14.67
C LEU A 237 7.21 15.81 -14.73
N ASP A 238 6.93 16.57 -13.67
CA ASP A 238 6.08 17.75 -13.79
C ASP A 238 6.87 18.81 -14.54
N GLY A 239 6.64 18.85 -15.79
CA GLY A 239 6.78 19.83 -16.86
C GLY A 239 7.85 20.95 -16.83
N ALA A 240 8.69 21.09 -15.81
CA ALA A 240 9.64 22.20 -15.68
C ALA A 240 11.04 21.83 -15.16
N GLU A 241 11.26 20.67 -14.53
CA GLU A 241 12.57 20.29 -13.98
C GLU A 241 13.22 19.20 -14.85
N THR A 242 14.48 19.42 -15.28
CA THR A 242 15.21 18.40 -16.02
C THR A 242 15.74 17.31 -15.07
N ALA A 243 15.95 16.09 -15.60
CA ALA A 243 16.58 15.01 -14.83
C ALA A 243 17.95 15.43 -14.24
N LEU A 244 18.65 16.34 -14.92
CA LEU A 244 19.93 16.89 -14.46
C LEU A 244 19.76 17.79 -13.24
N ASP A 245 18.69 18.59 -13.20
CA ASP A 245 18.42 19.49 -12.05
C ASP A 245 18.00 18.68 -10.81
N ALA A 246 17.22 17.60 -10.99
CA ALA A 246 16.89 16.67 -9.93
C ALA A 246 18.15 16.02 -9.32
N VAL A 247 19.08 15.56 -10.17
CA VAL A 247 20.38 14.99 -9.74
C VAL A 247 21.24 16.04 -8.99
N ARG A 248 21.29 17.28 -9.49
CA ARG A 248 22.04 18.37 -8.84
C ARG A 248 21.43 18.73 -7.49
N ARG A 249 20.12 18.79 -7.39
CA ARG A 249 19.42 19.05 -6.12
C ARG A 249 19.72 17.96 -5.11
N GLU A 250 19.68 16.71 -5.53
CA GLU A 250 19.96 15.56 -4.67
C GLU A 250 21.41 15.55 -4.17
N LYS A 251 22.39 15.84 -5.04
CA LYS A 251 23.80 15.98 -4.64
C LYS A 251 24.01 17.12 -3.63
N ARG A 252 23.34 18.26 -3.84
CA ARG A 252 23.41 19.39 -2.87
C ARG A 252 22.78 19.02 -1.52
N ARG A 253 21.70 18.26 -1.54
CA ARG A 253 21.04 17.78 -0.32
C ARG A 253 21.96 16.83 0.45
N GLN A 254 22.59 15.90 -0.24
CA GLN A 254 23.56 14.99 0.35
C GLN A 254 24.76 15.71 0.95
N ALA A 255 25.37 16.62 0.21
CA ALA A 255 26.51 17.43 0.71
C ALA A 255 26.15 18.16 2.01
N ARG A 256 24.97 18.78 2.08
CA ARG A 256 24.53 19.46 3.31
C ARG A 256 24.35 18.53 4.52
N LEU A 257 23.93 17.26 4.31
CA LEU A 257 23.87 16.27 5.38
C LEU A 257 25.28 15.85 5.83
N GLU A 258 26.20 15.69 4.88
CA GLU A 258 27.61 15.38 5.15
C GLU A 258 28.31 16.53 5.92
N ASP A 259 27.99 17.80 5.60
CA ASP A 259 28.47 18.99 6.34
C ASP A 259 27.98 19.00 7.81
N LEU A 260 26.83 18.39 8.08
CA LEU A 260 26.33 18.17 9.45
C LEU A 260 26.93 16.92 10.13
N GLY A 261 27.86 16.22 9.49
CA GLY A 261 28.43 14.97 9.99
C GLY A 261 27.53 13.74 9.86
N VAL A 262 26.43 13.84 9.09
CA VAL A 262 25.45 12.76 8.91
C VAL A 262 25.87 11.87 7.76
N SER A 263 26.15 10.60 8.04
CA SER A 263 26.32 9.58 7.01
C SER A 263 24.98 9.23 6.37
N VAL A 264 24.96 8.95 5.05
CA VAL A 264 23.72 8.55 4.35
C VAL A 264 23.87 7.12 3.80
N VAL A 265 22.86 6.29 4.01
CA VAL A 265 22.76 4.97 3.40
C VAL A 265 21.43 4.86 2.64
N ARG A 266 21.47 4.39 1.39
CA ARG A 266 20.28 4.24 0.53
C ARG A 266 20.10 2.82 0.08
N TRP A 267 18.85 2.44 -0.14
CA TRP A 267 18.47 1.14 -0.69
C TRP A 267 17.17 1.26 -1.49
N ASP A 268 16.96 0.31 -2.36
CA ASP A 268 15.81 0.20 -3.22
C ASP A 268 15.05 -1.12 -3.02
N TRP A 269 14.05 -1.36 -3.88
CA TRP A 269 13.28 -2.60 -3.88
C TRP A 269 14.16 -3.84 -4.07
N SER A 270 15.20 -3.77 -4.91
CA SER A 270 16.08 -4.90 -5.18
C SER A 270 16.92 -5.29 -3.95
N ASP A 271 17.32 -4.31 -3.15
CA ASP A 271 18.03 -4.53 -1.90
C ASP A 271 17.12 -5.18 -0.84
N LEU A 272 15.84 -4.76 -0.79
CA LEU A 272 14.84 -5.37 0.10
C LEU A 272 14.52 -6.81 -0.32
N GLU A 273 14.33 -7.06 -1.63
CA GLU A 273 14.07 -8.40 -2.14
C GLU A 273 15.21 -9.37 -1.92
N ALA A 274 16.42 -8.90 -2.11
CA ALA A 274 17.64 -9.68 -1.86
C ALA A 274 18.06 -9.74 -0.37
N LYS A 275 17.30 -9.09 0.54
CA LYS A 275 17.57 -8.98 1.99
C LYS A 275 18.98 -8.43 2.30
N ARG A 276 19.50 -7.54 1.45
CA ARG A 276 20.81 -6.92 1.61
C ARG A 276 20.79 -5.68 2.50
N MET A 277 19.65 -5.00 2.57
CA MET A 277 19.48 -3.71 3.25
C MET A 277 19.88 -3.80 4.73
N ALA A 278 19.34 -4.74 5.49
CA ALA A 278 19.59 -4.85 6.94
C ALA A 278 21.07 -5.04 7.25
N ALA A 279 21.79 -5.87 6.49
CA ALA A 279 23.22 -6.09 6.67
C ALA A 279 24.05 -4.81 6.38
N ARG A 280 23.66 -4.03 5.36
CA ARG A 280 24.29 -2.74 5.03
C ARG A 280 24.09 -1.72 6.13
N VAL A 281 22.86 -1.58 6.63
CA VAL A 281 22.53 -0.70 7.76
C VAL A 281 23.31 -1.11 9.01
N ALA A 282 23.30 -2.40 9.36
CA ALA A 282 24.06 -2.93 10.50
C ALA A 282 25.57 -2.62 10.43
N ALA A 283 26.17 -2.74 9.23
CA ALA A 283 27.58 -2.39 9.04
C ALA A 283 27.85 -0.89 9.29
N ARG A 284 26.95 -0.01 8.83
CA ARG A 284 27.07 1.44 9.07
C ARG A 284 26.88 1.81 10.53
N LEU A 285 25.88 1.22 11.20
CA LEU A 285 25.63 1.43 12.63
C LEU A 285 26.87 1.05 13.47
N ARG A 286 27.46 -0.13 13.20
CA ARG A 286 28.70 -0.56 13.89
C ARG A 286 29.86 0.40 13.64
N ALA A 287 30.06 0.87 12.40
CA ALA A 287 31.12 1.82 12.06
C ALA A 287 30.98 3.18 12.78
N LEU A 288 29.74 3.54 13.11
CA LEU A 288 29.42 4.77 13.85
C LEU A 288 29.23 4.54 15.36
N HIS A 289 29.45 3.32 15.86
CA HIS A 289 29.29 2.94 17.27
C HIS A 289 27.86 3.19 17.81
N ILE A 290 26.85 3.01 16.95
CA ILE A 290 25.42 3.14 17.28
C ILE A 290 24.84 1.76 17.59
N GLY A 291 24.25 1.54 18.75
CA GLY A 291 23.60 0.28 19.15
C GLY A 291 23.70 -0.02 20.59
#